data_e90787f8c9b30d950476a7e997723a54
#
_entry.id   e90787f8c9b30d950476a7e997723a54
#
_cell.length_a   1.000
_cell.length_b   1.000
_cell.length_c   1.000
_cell.angle_alpha   90.00
_cell.angle_beta   90.00
_cell.angle_gamma   90.00
#
_symmetry.space_group_name_H-M   'P 1'
#
loop_
_entity.id
_entity.type
_entity.pdbx_description
1 polymer ?
#
loop_
_entity_poly.entity_id
_entity_poly.type
_entity_poly.pdbx_seq_one_letter_code
_entity_poly.pdbx_strand_id
1 'polypeptide(L)'
;KCISEGYDCVKVDPILIPGTDKTKEWNIRGPLSHYVLETVYNRVAAIRETGGDDLDIIIEMHSNSDTLSAIQIAKVLEPLRIFYYEEPAHPLNVENFVEIKKKTDMSLASGERIYTRLGYRQFFEKRCLDVIQPDLCLCGGLSEAKKICDMAWAYDAHVQIHVCGSPISKAAALQIEAAIPN
;
A
#
# COMPACT_ATOMS: atom_id res chain seq x y z
N LYS A 1 -15.58 0.50 16.35
CA LYS A 1 -16.55 0.15 15.30
C LYS A 1 -16.05 -1.01 14.46
N CYS A 2 -14.94 -0.87 13.67
CA CYS A 2 -14.48 -1.95 12.80
C CYS A 2 -14.33 -3.30 13.54
N ILE A 3 -13.65 -3.31 14.68
CA ILE A 3 -13.47 -4.53 15.49
C ILE A 3 -14.80 -5.12 15.96
N SER A 4 -15.75 -4.27 16.41
CA SER A 4 -17.07 -4.74 16.84
C SER A 4 -17.95 -5.24 15.69
N GLU A 5 -17.56 -4.95 14.44
CA GLU A 5 -18.16 -5.47 13.20
C GLU A 5 -17.44 -6.71 12.68
N GLY A 6 -16.39 -7.18 13.37
CA GLY A 6 -15.68 -8.41 13.03
C GLY A 6 -14.49 -8.24 12.08
N TYR A 7 -14.03 -7.00 11.85
CA TYR A 7 -12.81 -6.76 11.08
C TYR A 7 -11.57 -6.92 11.94
N ASP A 8 -10.58 -7.62 11.43
CA ASP A 8 -9.26 -7.87 12.02
C ASP A 8 -8.15 -7.01 11.39
N CYS A 9 -8.47 -6.27 10.33
CA CYS A 9 -7.55 -5.38 9.63
C CYS A 9 -8.21 -4.03 9.34
N VAL A 10 -7.42 -2.96 9.40
CA VAL A 10 -7.84 -1.61 9.01
C VAL A 10 -6.81 -0.95 8.12
N LYS A 11 -7.28 -0.23 7.08
CA LYS A 11 -6.43 0.60 6.22
C LYS A 11 -6.67 2.09 6.52
N VAL A 12 -5.60 2.85 6.67
CA VAL A 12 -5.64 4.27 6.99
C VAL A 12 -4.61 5.06 6.18
N ASP A 13 -5.04 6.23 5.71
CA ASP A 13 -4.13 7.27 5.23
C ASP A 13 -3.85 8.23 6.39
N PRO A 14 -2.66 8.18 7.01
CA PRO A 14 -2.38 8.95 8.22
C PRO A 14 -2.10 10.43 7.95
N ILE A 15 -1.92 10.81 6.69
CA ILE A 15 -1.66 12.20 6.26
C ILE A 15 -2.93 12.94 5.86
N LEU A 16 -4.01 12.25 5.56
CA LEU A 16 -5.31 12.88 5.28
C LEU A 16 -5.85 13.58 6.52
N ILE A 17 -6.01 14.92 6.44
CA ILE A 17 -6.65 15.73 7.49
C ILE A 17 -7.99 16.26 6.96
N PRO A 18 -9.12 15.58 7.25
CA PRO A 18 -10.43 16.08 6.84
C PRO A 18 -10.74 17.44 7.48
N GLY A 19 -11.23 18.39 6.68
CA GLY A 19 -11.84 19.62 7.19
C GLY A 19 -10.88 20.75 7.57
N THR A 20 -9.61 20.66 7.26
CA THR A 20 -8.70 21.81 7.34
C THR A 20 -8.45 22.33 5.93
N ASP A 21 -8.37 23.66 5.79
CA ASP A 21 -7.96 24.36 4.53
C ASP A 21 -6.52 24.01 4.10
N LYS A 22 -5.93 23.04 4.74
CA LYS A 22 -4.57 22.53 4.53
C LYS A 22 -4.53 21.42 3.49
N THR A 23 -5.41 21.48 2.48
CA THR A 23 -5.31 20.70 1.24
C THR A 23 -3.96 20.83 0.52
N LYS A 24 -3.09 21.73 0.98
CA LYS A 24 -1.72 21.88 0.50
C LYS A 24 -0.76 20.79 1.01
N GLU A 25 -1.15 19.99 1.99
CA GLU A 25 -0.31 18.95 2.59
C GLU A 25 -0.50 17.56 1.97
N TRP A 26 -1.29 17.43 0.91
CA TRP A 26 -1.46 16.18 0.17
C TRP A 26 -0.18 15.69 -0.53
N ASN A 27 0.74 16.58 -0.84
CA ASN A 27 2.04 16.25 -1.40
C ASN A 27 3.11 16.38 -0.32
N ILE A 28 3.33 15.31 0.42
CA ILE A 28 4.42 15.23 1.40
C ILE A 28 5.71 14.92 0.64
N ARG A 29 6.55 15.93 0.48
CA ARG A 29 7.81 15.81 -0.25
C ARG A 29 8.96 16.49 0.50
N GLY A 30 10.15 15.89 0.35
CA GLY A 30 11.36 16.37 0.99
C GLY A 30 11.42 16.06 2.49
N PRO A 31 12.28 16.76 3.25
CA PRO A 31 12.39 16.56 4.69
C PRO A 31 11.11 16.94 5.41
N LEU A 32 10.54 16.01 6.15
CA LEU A 32 9.33 16.24 6.93
C LEU A 32 9.67 16.93 8.26
N SER A 33 8.83 17.87 8.67
CA SER A 33 8.95 18.49 9.97
C SER A 33 8.64 17.49 11.10
N HIS A 34 9.19 17.74 12.29
CA HIS A 34 8.89 16.94 13.48
C HIS A 34 7.37 16.87 13.74
N TYR A 35 6.66 17.97 13.56
CA TYR A 35 5.21 18.03 13.73
C TYR A 35 4.45 17.05 12.80
N VAL A 36 4.85 16.94 11.54
CA VAL A 36 4.22 16.01 10.59
C VAL A 36 4.48 14.56 11.00
N LEU A 37 5.73 14.22 11.31
CA LEU A 37 6.12 12.88 11.73
C LEU A 37 5.43 12.46 13.03
N GLU A 38 5.38 13.35 14.01
CA GLU A 38 4.68 13.13 15.27
C GLU A 38 3.18 12.97 15.08
N THR A 39 2.57 13.78 14.21
CA THR A 39 1.14 13.65 13.87
C THR A 39 0.82 12.31 13.23
N VAL A 40 1.63 11.88 12.27
CA VAL A 40 1.48 10.57 11.61
C VAL A 40 1.61 9.45 12.64
N TYR A 41 2.65 9.48 13.47
CA TYR A 41 2.87 8.49 14.52
C TYR A 41 1.69 8.43 15.49
N ASN A 42 1.27 9.55 16.05
CA ASN A 42 0.20 9.59 17.06
C ASN A 42 -1.14 9.07 16.54
N ARG A 43 -1.45 9.32 15.28
CA ARG A 43 -2.67 8.79 14.63
C ARG A 43 -2.66 7.27 14.55
N VAL A 44 -1.56 6.70 14.09
CA VAL A 44 -1.43 5.26 13.94
C VAL A 44 -1.28 4.58 15.31
N ALA A 45 -0.55 5.20 16.24
CA ALA A 45 -0.42 4.73 17.61
C ALA A 45 -1.78 4.64 18.32
N ALA A 46 -2.66 5.63 18.14
CA ALA A 46 -4.02 5.59 18.70
C ALA A 46 -4.86 4.43 18.12
N ILE A 47 -4.66 4.08 16.86
CA ILE A 47 -5.31 2.90 16.26
C ILE A 47 -4.76 1.62 16.90
N ARG A 48 -3.45 1.50 17.04
CA ARG A 48 -2.79 0.35 17.68
C ARG A 48 -3.21 0.19 19.13
N GLU A 49 -3.23 1.29 19.89
CA GLU A 49 -3.67 1.29 21.30
C GLU A 49 -5.14 0.83 21.44
N THR A 50 -6.01 1.32 20.55
CA THR A 50 -7.45 0.97 20.57
C THR A 50 -7.71 -0.45 20.05
N GLY A 51 -6.97 -0.87 19.02
CA GLY A 51 -7.18 -2.15 18.33
C GLY A 51 -6.48 -3.33 19.00
N GLY A 52 -5.46 -3.06 19.80
CA GLY A 52 -4.62 -4.10 20.39
C GLY A 52 -3.61 -4.69 19.42
N ASP A 53 -2.89 -5.69 19.87
CA ASP A 53 -1.78 -6.31 19.15
C ASP A 53 -2.22 -7.18 17.95
N ASP A 54 -3.43 -7.71 18.01
CA ASP A 54 -3.97 -8.63 17.01
C ASP A 54 -4.60 -7.90 15.80
N LEU A 55 -4.75 -6.56 15.86
CA LEU A 55 -5.29 -5.78 14.74
C LEU A 55 -4.20 -5.53 13.71
N ASP A 56 -4.40 -5.95 12.48
CA ASP A 56 -3.54 -5.56 11.36
C ASP A 56 -3.81 -4.11 10.92
N ILE A 57 -2.74 -3.36 10.69
CA ILE A 57 -2.82 -1.96 10.26
C ILE A 57 -2.09 -1.81 8.93
N ILE A 58 -2.81 -1.37 7.91
CA ILE A 58 -2.28 -1.02 6.61
C ILE A 58 -2.15 0.50 6.53
N ILE A 59 -0.99 0.97 6.08
CA ILE A 59 -0.74 2.39 5.83
C ILE A 59 -0.83 2.66 4.33
N GLU A 60 -1.72 3.55 3.95
CA GLU A 60 -1.94 3.99 2.58
C GLU A 60 -1.37 5.40 2.37
N MET A 61 -0.58 5.60 1.32
CA MET A 61 0.00 6.90 0.99
C MET A 61 -0.47 7.47 -0.35
N HIS A 62 -1.22 6.70 -1.14
CA HIS A 62 -1.74 7.10 -2.46
C HIS A 62 -0.66 7.73 -3.38
N SER A 63 0.57 7.27 -3.30
CA SER A 63 1.71 7.83 -4.06
C SER A 63 1.98 9.33 -3.82
N ASN A 64 1.51 9.90 -2.71
CA ASN A 64 1.61 11.33 -2.39
C ASN A 64 2.94 11.74 -1.73
N SER A 65 3.83 10.81 -1.47
CA SER A 65 5.16 11.05 -0.91
C SER A 65 6.27 10.84 -1.93
N ASP A 66 7.43 11.41 -1.67
CA ASP A 66 8.67 11.06 -2.34
C ASP A 66 9.46 10.03 -1.53
N THR A 67 10.57 9.55 -2.09
CA THR A 67 11.40 8.53 -1.45
C THR A 67 11.86 8.92 -0.05
N LEU A 68 12.27 10.18 0.13
CA LEU A 68 12.79 10.65 1.42
C LEU A 68 11.69 10.69 2.49
N SER A 69 10.56 11.33 2.18
CA SER A 69 9.43 11.41 3.10
C SER A 69 8.83 10.04 3.39
N ALA A 70 8.73 9.15 2.39
CA ALA A 70 8.29 7.77 2.59
C ALA A 70 9.19 7.02 3.60
N ILE A 71 10.51 7.14 3.48
CA ILE A 71 11.46 6.52 4.42
C ILE A 71 11.32 7.11 5.83
N GLN A 72 11.14 8.43 5.94
CA GLN A 72 10.97 9.07 7.26
C GLN A 72 9.68 8.61 7.95
N ILE A 73 8.58 8.50 7.20
CA ILE A 73 7.30 7.97 7.70
C ILE A 73 7.45 6.49 8.10
N ALA A 74 8.04 5.66 7.24
CA ALA A 74 8.27 4.26 7.55
C ALA A 74 8.98 4.09 8.89
N LYS A 75 10.08 4.82 9.10
CA LYS A 75 10.88 4.72 10.33
C LYS A 75 10.14 5.08 11.61
N VAL A 76 9.24 6.06 11.56
CA VAL A 76 8.45 6.41 12.75
C VAL A 76 7.31 5.43 12.99
N LEU A 77 6.84 4.71 11.97
CA LEU A 77 5.74 3.76 12.06
C LEU A 77 6.20 2.30 12.32
N GLU A 78 7.44 1.93 12.02
CA GLU A 78 7.98 0.57 12.25
C GLU A 78 7.68 0.01 13.66
N PRO A 79 7.81 0.78 14.76
CA PRO A 79 7.50 0.28 16.09
C PRO A 79 6.03 -0.13 16.30
N LEU A 80 5.14 0.35 15.44
CA LEU A 80 3.70 0.08 15.51
C LEU A 80 3.28 -1.20 14.80
N ARG A 81 4.22 -1.99 14.27
CA ARG A 81 3.96 -3.29 13.62
C ARG A 81 2.92 -3.18 12.51
N ILE A 82 3.27 -2.43 11.47
CA ILE A 82 2.43 -2.21 10.29
C ILE A 82 2.42 -3.49 9.44
N PHE A 83 1.24 -3.90 8.97
CA PHE A 83 1.06 -5.10 8.15
C PHE A 83 1.72 -4.94 6.78
N TYR A 84 1.38 -3.84 6.07
CA TYR A 84 2.14 -3.39 4.92
C TYR A 84 1.96 -1.88 4.66
N TYR A 85 2.88 -1.33 3.87
CA TYR A 85 2.98 0.07 3.50
C TYR A 85 2.65 0.22 2.02
N GLU A 86 1.44 0.70 1.74
CA GLU A 86 0.85 0.79 0.41
C GLU A 86 1.18 2.12 -0.26
N GLU A 87 1.58 2.04 -1.52
CA GLU A 87 1.90 3.19 -2.37
C GLU A 87 2.80 4.26 -1.75
N PRO A 88 3.91 3.87 -1.10
CA PRO A 88 4.79 4.83 -0.43
C PRO A 88 5.43 5.84 -1.38
N ALA A 89 5.45 5.56 -2.68
CA ALA A 89 5.94 6.45 -3.72
C ALA A 89 5.23 6.16 -5.05
N HIS A 90 5.35 7.09 -6.00
CA HIS A 90 4.74 6.91 -7.32
C HIS A 90 5.47 5.82 -8.13
N PRO A 91 4.75 4.83 -8.71
CA PRO A 91 5.36 3.67 -9.34
C PRO A 91 6.03 3.92 -10.70
N LEU A 92 5.97 5.12 -11.25
CA LEU A 92 6.68 5.43 -12.51
C LEU A 92 8.21 5.29 -12.40
N ASN A 93 8.75 5.31 -11.19
CA ASN A 93 10.16 5.06 -10.95
C ASN A 93 10.33 3.92 -9.93
N VAL A 94 10.63 2.73 -10.41
CA VAL A 94 10.84 1.55 -9.58
C VAL A 94 11.98 1.70 -8.57
N GLU A 95 13.01 2.51 -8.89
CA GLU A 95 14.16 2.71 -8.00
C GLU A 95 13.74 3.37 -6.67
N ASN A 96 12.66 4.14 -6.66
CA ASN A 96 12.11 4.68 -5.42
C ASN A 96 11.70 3.55 -4.45
N PHE A 97 11.02 2.51 -4.96
CA PHE A 97 10.63 1.34 -4.17
C PHE A 97 11.84 0.53 -3.71
N VAL A 98 12.84 0.36 -4.59
CA VAL A 98 14.10 -0.31 -4.23
C VAL A 98 14.82 0.44 -3.09
N GLU A 99 14.86 1.76 -3.15
CA GLU A 99 15.48 2.59 -2.10
C GLU A 99 14.70 2.51 -0.79
N ILE A 100 13.38 2.63 -0.82
CA ILE A 100 12.52 2.51 0.36
C ILE A 100 12.69 1.12 0.98
N LYS A 101 12.59 0.05 0.17
CA LYS A 101 12.74 -1.34 0.63
C LYS A 101 14.06 -1.61 1.36
N LYS A 102 15.14 -0.95 0.95
CA LYS A 102 16.45 -1.04 1.63
C LYS A 102 16.52 -0.33 2.99
N LYS A 103 15.55 0.54 3.28
CA LYS A 103 15.59 1.44 4.45
C LYS A 103 14.50 1.15 5.48
N THR A 104 13.62 0.20 5.22
CA THR A 104 12.56 -0.22 6.13
C THR A 104 12.39 -1.74 6.10
N ASP A 105 12.01 -2.30 7.25
CA ASP A 105 11.62 -3.71 7.37
C ASP A 105 10.13 -3.94 7.07
N MET A 106 9.37 -2.88 6.79
CA MET A 106 7.97 -3.01 6.40
C MET A 106 7.81 -3.73 5.07
N SER A 107 6.79 -4.56 4.96
CA SER A 107 6.32 -5.07 3.67
C SER A 107 5.81 -3.91 2.81
N LEU A 108 6.25 -3.84 1.55
CA LEU A 108 5.81 -2.82 0.61
C LEU A 108 4.72 -3.36 -0.31
N ALA A 109 3.67 -2.58 -0.50
CA ALA A 109 2.57 -2.88 -1.40
C ALA A 109 2.40 -1.78 -2.46
N SER A 110 2.05 -2.16 -3.68
CA SER A 110 1.62 -1.24 -4.74
C SER A 110 1.04 -1.99 -5.92
N GLY A 111 0.29 -1.31 -6.78
CA GLY A 111 -0.20 -1.97 -7.99
C GLY A 111 -1.34 -1.27 -8.71
N GLU A 112 -2.15 -0.48 -8.05
CA GLU A 112 -3.30 0.17 -8.66
C GLU A 112 -2.95 1.06 -9.86
N ARG A 113 -1.70 1.60 -9.86
CA ARG A 113 -1.14 2.45 -10.92
C ARG A 113 -0.08 1.74 -11.76
N ILE A 114 0.04 0.41 -11.66
CA ILE A 114 0.96 -0.39 -12.47
C ILE A 114 0.14 -1.19 -13.48
N TYR A 115 0.45 -1.00 -14.76
CA TYR A 115 -0.35 -1.56 -15.84
C TYR A 115 0.38 -2.68 -16.56
N THR A 116 -0.32 -3.75 -16.84
CA THR A 116 0.13 -4.94 -17.55
C THR A 116 1.33 -5.65 -16.93
N ARG A 117 1.60 -6.87 -17.36
CA ARG A 117 2.82 -7.63 -16.98
C ARG A 117 4.12 -6.86 -17.27
N LEU A 118 4.10 -6.02 -18.30
CA LEU A 118 5.28 -5.26 -18.70
C LEU A 118 5.65 -4.21 -17.65
N GLY A 119 4.65 -3.54 -17.07
CA GLY A 119 4.86 -2.61 -15.96
C GLY A 119 5.32 -3.31 -14.69
N TYR A 120 4.67 -4.44 -14.33
CA TYR A 120 5.02 -5.20 -13.13
C TYR A 120 6.38 -5.87 -13.19
N ARG A 121 6.86 -6.26 -14.38
CA ARG A 121 8.12 -7.01 -14.55
C ARG A 121 9.29 -6.40 -13.77
N GLN A 122 9.50 -5.10 -13.88
CA GLN A 122 10.62 -4.43 -13.22
C GLN A 122 10.55 -4.50 -11.68
N PHE A 123 9.34 -4.50 -11.10
CA PHE A 123 9.15 -4.63 -9.65
C PHE A 123 9.48 -6.06 -9.18
N PHE A 124 9.09 -7.06 -9.95
CA PHE A 124 9.42 -8.46 -9.67
C PHE A 124 10.93 -8.72 -9.80
N GLU A 125 11.54 -8.30 -10.90
CA GLU A 125 12.99 -8.48 -11.13
C GLU A 125 13.84 -7.83 -10.03
N LYS A 126 13.39 -6.70 -9.46
CA LYS A 126 14.07 -5.99 -8.37
C LYS A 126 13.62 -6.42 -6.97
N ARG A 127 12.60 -7.29 -6.86
CA ARG A 127 12.05 -7.79 -5.59
C ARG A 127 11.75 -6.67 -4.58
N CYS A 128 11.15 -5.59 -5.04
CA CYS A 128 10.89 -4.40 -4.22
C CYS A 128 9.43 -4.25 -3.77
N LEU A 129 8.56 -5.20 -4.12
CA LEU A 129 7.20 -5.32 -3.61
C LEU A 129 7.00 -6.71 -2.98
N ASP A 130 6.41 -6.74 -1.80
CA ASP A 130 6.00 -7.95 -1.11
C ASP A 130 4.54 -8.29 -1.41
N VAL A 131 3.73 -7.26 -1.65
CA VAL A 131 2.32 -7.37 -2.03
C VAL A 131 2.08 -6.58 -3.31
N ILE A 132 1.44 -7.21 -4.28
CA ILE A 132 1.01 -6.53 -5.50
C ILE A 132 -0.51 -6.32 -5.50
N GLN A 133 -0.95 -5.18 -6.04
CA GLN A 133 -2.34 -4.77 -5.97
C GLN A 133 -2.88 -4.38 -7.36
N PRO A 134 -2.96 -5.33 -8.32
CA PRO A 134 -3.47 -5.02 -9.64
C PRO A 134 -4.95 -4.65 -9.59
N ASP A 135 -5.32 -3.56 -10.26
CA ASP A 135 -6.72 -3.21 -10.48
C ASP A 135 -7.18 -3.79 -11.82
N LEU A 136 -8.25 -4.59 -11.81
CA LEU A 136 -8.73 -5.28 -13.00
C LEU A 136 -9.26 -4.32 -14.07
N CYS A 137 -9.73 -3.15 -13.68
CA CYS A 137 -10.20 -2.13 -14.61
C CYS A 137 -9.04 -1.40 -15.31
N LEU A 138 -7.83 -1.44 -14.73
CA LEU A 138 -6.67 -0.68 -15.19
C LEU A 138 -5.55 -1.56 -15.73
N CYS A 139 -5.30 -2.72 -15.12
CA CYS A 139 -4.15 -3.57 -15.45
C CYS A 139 -4.27 -4.34 -16.78
N GLY A 140 -5.45 -4.33 -17.43
CA GLY A 140 -5.71 -5.05 -18.69
C GLY A 140 -6.78 -6.15 -18.60
N GLY A 141 -7.62 -6.10 -17.56
CA GLY A 141 -8.74 -7.02 -17.35
C GLY A 141 -8.34 -8.37 -16.75
N LEU A 142 -9.32 -9.28 -16.62
CA LEU A 142 -9.18 -10.56 -15.94
C LEU A 142 -8.00 -11.42 -16.44
N SER A 143 -7.86 -11.54 -17.76
CA SER A 143 -6.81 -12.37 -18.35
C SER A 143 -5.40 -11.84 -18.08
N GLU A 144 -5.23 -10.53 -18.08
CA GLU A 144 -3.93 -9.91 -17.77
C GLU A 144 -3.66 -9.96 -16.27
N ALA A 145 -4.67 -9.66 -15.43
CA ALA A 145 -4.56 -9.76 -13.98
C ALA A 145 -4.12 -11.17 -13.56
N LYS A 146 -4.75 -12.22 -14.09
CA LYS A 146 -4.35 -13.62 -13.80
C LYS A 146 -2.88 -13.89 -14.11
N LYS A 147 -2.38 -13.38 -15.25
CA LYS A 147 -0.97 -13.56 -15.64
C LYS A 147 -0.03 -12.76 -14.75
N ILE A 148 -0.44 -11.58 -14.29
CA ILE A 148 0.32 -10.78 -13.30
C ILE A 148 0.41 -11.56 -11.99
N CYS A 149 -0.69 -12.12 -11.50
CA CYS A 149 -0.73 -12.94 -10.28
C CYS A 149 0.14 -14.20 -10.40
N ASP A 150 0.11 -14.89 -11.55
CA ASP A 150 0.98 -16.05 -11.80
C ASP A 150 2.46 -15.69 -11.79
N MET A 151 2.81 -14.50 -12.31
CA MET A 151 4.18 -13.98 -12.19
C MET A 151 4.53 -13.67 -10.72
N ALA A 152 3.62 -13.03 -9.97
CA ALA A 152 3.82 -12.72 -8.56
C ALA A 152 4.13 -14.00 -7.75
N TRP A 153 3.39 -15.07 -7.98
CA TRP A 153 3.65 -16.37 -7.36
C TRP A 153 5.08 -16.88 -7.59
N ALA A 154 5.60 -16.73 -8.80
CA ALA A 154 6.96 -17.16 -9.14
C ALA A 154 8.06 -16.29 -8.48
N TYR A 155 7.71 -15.12 -7.98
CA TYR A 155 8.63 -14.19 -7.30
C TYR A 155 8.37 -14.07 -5.79
N ASP A 156 7.54 -14.93 -5.21
CA ASP A 156 7.14 -14.92 -3.79
C ASP A 156 6.45 -13.61 -3.36
N ALA A 157 5.75 -12.94 -4.27
CA ALA A 157 4.95 -11.77 -3.97
C ALA A 157 3.48 -12.17 -3.74
N HIS A 158 2.89 -11.67 -2.66
CA HIS A 158 1.48 -11.85 -2.36
C HIS A 158 0.60 -10.95 -3.23
N VAL A 159 -0.66 -11.32 -3.35
CA VAL A 159 -1.64 -10.57 -4.14
C VAL A 159 -2.77 -10.09 -3.24
N GLN A 160 -3.12 -8.83 -3.38
CA GLN A 160 -4.39 -8.28 -2.91
C GLN A 160 -4.95 -7.39 -4.01
N ILE A 161 -6.04 -7.80 -4.62
CA ILE A 161 -6.61 -7.08 -5.76
C ILE A 161 -7.13 -5.70 -5.32
N HIS A 162 -6.65 -4.64 -5.98
CA HIS A 162 -7.20 -3.30 -5.78
C HIS A 162 -8.59 -3.19 -6.39
N VAL A 163 -9.52 -2.64 -5.63
CA VAL A 163 -10.91 -2.40 -6.07
C VAL A 163 -11.34 -0.99 -5.67
N CYS A 164 -11.34 -0.09 -6.62
CA CYS A 164 -11.88 1.27 -6.47
C CYS A 164 -12.89 1.55 -7.59
N GLY A 165 -13.94 0.74 -7.66
CA GLY A 165 -14.85 0.84 -8.78
C GLY A 165 -16.27 0.39 -8.44
N SER A 166 -16.92 -0.15 -9.44
CA SER A 166 -18.30 -0.62 -9.35
C SER A 166 -18.40 -2.00 -8.67
N PRO A 167 -19.61 -2.44 -8.29
CA PRO A 167 -19.84 -3.81 -7.84
C PRO A 167 -19.38 -4.88 -8.85
N ILE A 168 -19.29 -4.54 -10.14
CA ILE A 168 -18.79 -5.44 -11.18
C ILE A 168 -17.28 -5.67 -11.01
N SER A 169 -16.50 -4.62 -10.73
CA SER A 169 -15.06 -4.76 -10.48
C SER A 169 -14.80 -5.58 -9.22
N LYS A 170 -15.60 -5.41 -8.17
CA LYS A 170 -15.54 -6.23 -6.95
C LYS A 170 -15.83 -7.70 -7.25
N ALA A 171 -16.88 -7.99 -8.00
CA ALA A 171 -17.21 -9.36 -8.36
C ALA A 171 -16.09 -10.00 -9.20
N ALA A 172 -15.50 -9.26 -10.13
CA ALA A 172 -14.37 -9.72 -10.92
C ALA A 172 -13.12 -9.99 -10.07
N ALA A 173 -12.81 -9.12 -9.11
CA ALA A 173 -11.70 -9.28 -8.17
C ALA A 173 -11.85 -10.58 -7.37
N LEU A 174 -13.02 -10.85 -6.80
CA LEU A 174 -13.30 -12.09 -6.07
C LEU A 174 -13.08 -13.36 -6.91
N GLN A 175 -13.37 -13.30 -8.23
CA GLN A 175 -13.09 -14.45 -9.11
C GLN A 175 -11.59 -14.68 -9.31
N ILE A 176 -10.80 -13.62 -9.41
CA ILE A 176 -9.34 -13.74 -9.51
C ILE A 176 -8.78 -14.28 -8.20
N GLU A 177 -9.14 -13.70 -7.05
CA GLU A 177 -8.65 -14.12 -5.74
C GLU A 177 -8.98 -15.59 -5.44
N ALA A 178 -10.16 -16.06 -5.86
CA ALA A 178 -10.53 -17.48 -5.76
C ALA A 178 -9.74 -18.40 -6.71
N ALA A 179 -9.09 -17.86 -7.74
CA ALA A 179 -8.38 -18.62 -8.77
C ALA A 179 -6.85 -18.56 -8.69
N ILE A 180 -6.31 -17.88 -7.68
CA ILE A 180 -4.86 -17.74 -7.45
C ILE A 180 -4.46 -18.37 -6.12
N PRO A 181 -3.20 -18.86 -5.98
CA PRO A 181 -2.74 -19.50 -4.76
C PRO A 181 -2.11 -18.52 -3.72
N ASN A 182 -1.87 -17.26 -4.08
CA ASN A 182 -1.06 -16.28 -3.33
C ASN A 182 -1.80 -15.01 -2.94
#